data_77c4ec3bfbc0549764aa1bec5d4ae819
#
_entry.id   77c4ec3bfbc0549764aa1bec5d4ae819
#
_cell.length_a   1.000
_cell.length_b   1.000
_cell.length_c   1.000
_cell.angle_alpha   90.00
_cell.angle_beta   90.00
_cell.angle_gamma   90.00
#
_symmetry.space_group_name_H-M   'P 1'
#
loop_
_entity.id
_entity.type
_entity.pdbx_description
1 polymer ?
#
loop_
_entity_poly.entity_id
_entity_poly.type
_entity_poly.pdbx_seq_one_letter_code
_entity_poly.pdbx_strand_id
1 'polypeptide(L)'
;AADDVSTYSQLEQLGTGHATLTAAPFCGSESIVLVLFGDVPLLSSDVLVDVVRAASSGKPVLLAAKLDDPTGYGRVVRNAAGEFAKVVEHKDSTATEREIGEINTGVLAARGADLLGWLKRVSNDNAQGEYYLPDVLGLAIEDGAVVNVVVTDRADDILGVNDRIQLEQIERSFQRKQARALMAAGVHVADSGRLDVRGSLSCSEDVFIDVNVLIEGDVVIGCGAVIEANCVLKDCVIGEDAHVRAFTHIEGARVGPDCQVGPYARLRPGADLGVGAKVGNFVEVKNSTFGDGAKANHLAYLGDASV
;
A
#
# COMPACT_ATOMS: atom_id res chain seq x y z
N ALA A 1 16.83 -8.31 3.14
CA ALA A 1 15.50 -8.65 3.67
C ALA A 1 14.69 -9.57 2.75
N ALA A 2 15.29 -10.09 1.66
CA ALA A 2 14.61 -11.04 0.76
C ALA A 2 14.93 -12.53 1.08
N ASP A 3 15.75 -12.79 2.07
CA ASP A 3 16.32 -14.12 2.32
C ASP A 3 15.48 -15.01 3.26
N ASP A 4 14.37 -14.51 3.81
CA ASP A 4 13.52 -15.23 4.77
C ASP A 4 12.13 -15.59 4.22
N VAL A 5 11.94 -15.60 2.91
CA VAL A 5 10.66 -15.98 2.28
C VAL A 5 10.67 -17.44 1.85
N SER A 6 9.74 -18.22 2.40
CA SER A 6 9.49 -19.61 1.97
C SER A 6 8.17 -19.67 1.20
N THR A 7 8.14 -20.44 0.11
CA THR A 7 6.95 -20.66 -0.69
C THR A 7 6.47 -22.12 -0.59
N TYR A 8 5.15 -22.28 -0.42
CA TYR A 8 4.51 -23.58 -0.32
C TYR A 8 3.37 -23.67 -1.33
N SER A 9 3.38 -24.71 -2.15
CA SER A 9 2.36 -24.91 -3.20
C SER A 9 1.14 -25.63 -2.63
N GLN A 10 -0.02 -25.00 -2.73
CA GLN A 10 -1.31 -25.63 -2.54
C GLN A 10 -1.70 -26.33 -3.85
N LEU A 11 -1.54 -27.66 -3.91
CA LEU A 11 -1.77 -28.43 -5.14
C LEU A 11 -3.26 -28.52 -5.52
N GLU A 12 -4.15 -28.56 -4.53
CA GLU A 12 -5.61 -28.57 -4.69
C GLU A 12 -6.18 -27.35 -3.97
N GLN A 13 -7.00 -26.57 -4.65
CA GLN A 13 -7.61 -25.35 -4.11
C GLN A 13 -8.84 -25.69 -3.25
N LEU A 14 -8.60 -26.16 -2.04
CA LEU A 14 -9.65 -26.64 -1.13
C LEU A 14 -10.06 -25.58 -0.08
N GLY A 15 -9.75 -24.31 -0.30
CA GLY A 15 -10.11 -23.19 0.57
C GLY A 15 -8.95 -22.62 1.39
N THR A 16 -9.23 -21.54 2.13
CA THR A 16 -8.24 -20.74 2.84
C THR A 16 -7.64 -21.43 4.06
N GLY A 17 -8.41 -22.25 4.76
CA GLY A 17 -7.91 -23.11 5.84
C GLY A 17 -6.93 -24.16 5.35
N HIS A 18 -7.21 -24.81 4.20
CA HIS A 18 -6.30 -25.76 3.57
C HIS A 18 -5.00 -25.08 3.10
N ALA A 19 -5.08 -23.88 2.51
CA ALA A 19 -3.90 -23.11 2.14
C ALA A 19 -3.01 -22.81 3.36
N THR A 20 -3.62 -22.36 4.44
CA THR A 20 -2.91 -22.06 5.69
C THR A 20 -2.30 -23.31 6.30
N LEU A 21 -3.02 -24.44 6.29
CA LEU A 21 -2.51 -25.72 6.79
C LEU A 21 -1.27 -26.20 6.01
N THR A 22 -1.19 -25.92 4.72
CA THR A 22 -0.02 -26.28 3.90
C THR A 22 1.28 -25.60 4.39
N ALA A 23 1.19 -24.38 4.89
CA ALA A 23 2.34 -23.64 5.43
C ALA A 23 2.51 -23.78 6.96
N ALA A 24 1.47 -24.09 7.70
CA ALA A 24 1.47 -24.11 9.16
C ALA A 24 2.55 -25.01 9.82
N PRO A 25 2.94 -26.17 9.27
CA PRO A 25 4.01 -27.02 9.85
C PRO A 25 5.37 -26.33 9.95
N PHE A 26 5.58 -25.26 9.18
CA PHE A 26 6.83 -24.49 9.15
C PHE A 26 6.80 -23.28 10.09
N CYS A 27 5.64 -23.01 10.72
CA CYS A 27 5.51 -21.95 11.71
C CYS A 27 6.02 -22.47 13.07
N GLY A 28 6.77 -21.61 13.77
CA GLY A 28 7.25 -21.95 15.13
C GLY A 28 6.06 -22.16 16.08
N SER A 29 6.11 -23.22 16.90
CA SER A 29 5.02 -23.57 17.82
C SER A 29 4.68 -22.46 18.83
N GLU A 30 5.70 -21.76 19.30
CA GLU A 30 5.58 -20.66 20.28
C GLU A 30 5.46 -19.28 19.65
N SER A 31 5.63 -19.20 18.33
CA SER A 31 5.51 -17.93 17.59
C SER A 31 4.04 -17.52 17.43
N ILE A 32 3.79 -16.22 17.38
CA ILE A 32 2.52 -15.71 16.88
C ILE A 32 2.56 -15.78 15.34
N VAL A 33 1.62 -16.51 14.78
CA VAL A 33 1.40 -16.62 13.33
C VAL A 33 0.33 -15.63 12.96
N LEU A 34 0.67 -14.74 12.04
CA LEU A 34 -0.25 -13.79 11.42
C LEU A 34 -0.58 -14.28 10.01
N VAL A 35 -1.83 -14.58 9.74
CA VAL A 35 -2.31 -14.99 8.41
C VAL A 35 -2.88 -13.78 7.70
N LEU A 36 -2.40 -13.52 6.49
CA LEU A 36 -2.80 -12.42 5.62
C LEU A 36 -3.23 -12.95 4.26
N PHE A 37 -4.14 -12.24 3.60
CA PHE A 37 -4.52 -12.52 2.23
C PHE A 37 -3.71 -11.65 1.27
N GLY A 38 -3.18 -12.27 0.20
CA GLY A 38 -2.33 -11.59 -0.78
C GLY A 38 -3.09 -10.62 -1.69
N ASP A 39 -4.41 -10.68 -1.70
CA ASP A 39 -5.31 -9.82 -2.46
C ASP A 39 -5.84 -8.61 -1.69
N VAL A 40 -5.36 -8.36 -0.47
CA VAL A 40 -5.69 -7.19 0.37
C VAL A 40 -4.45 -6.30 0.54
N PRO A 41 -4.06 -5.52 -0.48
CA PRO A 41 -2.74 -4.91 -0.54
C PRO A 41 -2.57 -3.65 0.32
N LEU A 42 -3.65 -3.03 0.80
CA LEU A 42 -3.59 -1.74 1.52
C LEU A 42 -3.57 -1.86 3.04
N LEU A 43 -3.53 -3.08 3.58
CA LEU A 43 -3.43 -3.29 5.04
C LEU A 43 -2.24 -2.53 5.61
N SER A 44 -2.53 -1.60 6.53
CA SER A 44 -1.48 -0.79 7.15
C SER A 44 -0.73 -1.58 8.23
N SER A 45 0.57 -1.35 8.34
CA SER A 45 1.43 -1.98 9.34
C SER A 45 0.97 -1.73 10.77
N ASP A 46 0.40 -0.55 11.06
CA ASP A 46 -0.11 -0.21 12.39
C ASP A 46 -1.24 -1.16 12.83
N VAL A 47 -2.20 -1.44 11.93
CA VAL A 47 -3.29 -2.37 12.19
C VAL A 47 -2.76 -3.78 12.43
N LEU A 48 -1.75 -4.21 11.64
CA LEU A 48 -1.13 -5.53 11.81
C LEU A 48 -0.37 -5.63 13.14
N VAL A 49 0.32 -4.58 13.56
CA VAL A 49 0.98 -4.51 14.87
C VAL A 49 -0.05 -4.64 16.00
N ASP A 50 -1.21 -4.00 15.90
CA ASP A 50 -2.27 -4.09 16.91
C ASP A 50 -2.84 -5.51 16.99
N VAL A 51 -3.05 -6.19 15.85
CA VAL A 51 -3.48 -7.59 15.80
C VAL A 51 -2.46 -8.51 16.48
N VAL A 52 -1.18 -8.38 16.13
CA VAL A 52 -0.10 -9.19 16.73
C VAL A 52 0.03 -8.92 18.23
N ARG A 53 -0.04 -7.66 18.65
CA ARG A 53 -0.02 -7.28 20.07
C ARG A 53 -1.18 -7.90 20.83
N ALA A 54 -2.38 -7.88 20.29
CA ALA A 54 -3.54 -8.52 20.89
C ALA A 54 -3.37 -10.05 21.03
N ALA A 55 -2.76 -10.70 20.03
CA ALA A 55 -2.47 -12.14 20.03
C ALA A 55 -1.35 -12.54 21.01
N SER A 56 -0.47 -11.62 21.40
CA SER A 56 0.60 -11.88 22.38
C SER A 56 0.09 -12.24 23.77
N SER A 57 -1.19 -12.01 24.04
CA SER A 57 -1.88 -12.49 25.25
C SER A 57 -2.16 -14.00 25.25
N GLY A 58 -1.83 -14.72 24.18
CA GLY A 58 -2.13 -16.14 23.99
C GLY A 58 -3.53 -16.43 23.47
N LYS A 59 -4.32 -15.39 23.15
CA LYS A 59 -5.67 -15.53 22.59
C LYS A 59 -5.63 -15.43 21.07
N PRO A 60 -6.43 -16.23 20.34
CA PRO A 60 -6.61 -16.01 18.91
C PRO A 60 -7.30 -14.67 18.66
N VAL A 61 -6.88 -13.99 17.58
CA VAL A 61 -7.35 -12.65 17.23
C VAL A 61 -7.86 -12.65 15.80
N LEU A 62 -9.04 -12.07 15.61
CA LEU A 62 -9.59 -11.77 14.30
C LEU A 62 -9.52 -10.26 14.06
N LEU A 63 -9.08 -9.84 12.89
CA LEU A 63 -9.28 -8.47 12.41
C LEU A 63 -10.66 -8.36 11.76
N ALA A 64 -11.47 -7.47 12.26
CA ALA A 64 -12.77 -7.10 11.69
C ALA A 64 -12.77 -5.64 11.23
N ALA A 65 -13.72 -5.30 10.39
CA ALA A 65 -13.98 -3.91 10.00
C ALA A 65 -15.49 -3.65 9.96
N LYS A 66 -15.89 -2.38 9.99
CA LYS A 66 -17.26 -1.97 9.80
C LYS A 66 -17.44 -1.37 8.41
N LEU A 67 -18.39 -1.90 7.63
CA LEU A 67 -18.76 -1.41 6.32
C LEU A 67 -20.23 -1.00 6.30
N ASP A 68 -20.53 0.05 5.55
CA ASP A 68 -21.92 0.47 5.26
C ASP A 68 -22.60 -0.54 4.31
N ASP A 69 -21.86 -1.05 3.33
CA ASP A 69 -22.29 -2.17 2.48
C ASP A 69 -21.35 -3.37 2.68
N PRO A 70 -21.76 -4.35 3.50
CA PRO A 70 -20.98 -5.53 3.80
C PRO A 70 -21.18 -6.67 2.79
N THR A 71 -21.81 -6.42 1.65
CA THR A 71 -22.13 -7.45 0.63
C THR A 71 -20.87 -8.18 0.17
N GLY A 72 -20.94 -9.50 0.14
CA GLY A 72 -19.85 -10.37 -0.31
C GLY A 72 -18.86 -10.79 0.80
N TYR A 73 -18.84 -10.12 1.95
CA TYR A 73 -17.95 -10.45 3.06
C TYR A 73 -18.62 -11.41 4.06
N GLY A 74 -17.81 -12.18 4.80
CA GLY A 74 -18.24 -12.90 6.00
C GLY A 74 -18.62 -11.93 7.13
N ARG A 75 -19.58 -12.31 7.94
CA ARG A 75 -20.07 -11.50 9.06
C ARG A 75 -19.49 -11.97 10.38
N VAL A 76 -19.07 -11.03 11.21
CA VAL A 76 -18.67 -11.29 12.60
C VAL A 76 -19.93 -11.24 13.46
N VAL A 77 -20.35 -12.41 13.96
CA VAL A 77 -21.51 -12.54 14.83
C VAL A 77 -21.06 -12.48 16.28
N ARG A 78 -21.75 -11.68 17.09
CA ARG A 78 -21.50 -11.57 18.52
C ARG A 78 -22.65 -12.18 19.33
N ASN A 79 -22.32 -12.71 20.50
CA ASN A 79 -23.32 -13.21 21.45
C ASN A 79 -24.02 -12.04 22.19
N ALA A 80 -24.97 -12.36 23.05
CA ALA A 80 -25.73 -11.37 23.84
C ALA A 80 -24.85 -10.54 24.80
N ALA A 81 -23.66 -11.03 25.16
CA ALA A 81 -22.68 -10.31 25.98
C ALA A 81 -21.75 -9.40 25.12
N GLY A 82 -21.92 -9.39 23.78
CA GLY A 82 -21.06 -8.63 22.87
C GLY A 82 -19.73 -9.32 22.51
N GLU A 83 -19.53 -10.56 22.95
CA GLU A 83 -18.32 -11.32 22.66
C GLU A 83 -18.42 -12.00 21.28
N PHE A 84 -17.28 -12.31 20.68
CA PHE A 84 -17.23 -13.05 19.43
C PHE A 84 -17.89 -14.43 19.59
N ALA A 85 -18.80 -14.76 18.67
CA ALA A 85 -19.47 -16.06 18.65
C ALA A 85 -19.06 -16.92 17.45
N LYS A 86 -19.07 -16.35 16.24
CA LYS A 86 -18.70 -17.03 15.00
C LYS A 86 -18.46 -16.04 13.87
N VAL A 87 -17.85 -16.52 12.79
CA VAL A 87 -17.94 -15.92 11.46
C VAL A 87 -18.96 -16.69 10.65
N VAL A 88 -19.79 -16.00 9.88
CA VAL A 88 -20.71 -16.62 8.89
C VAL A 88 -20.41 -16.04 7.53
N GLU A 89 -20.06 -16.88 6.58
CA GLU A 89 -19.81 -16.46 5.21
C GLU A 89 -21.08 -15.93 4.54
N HIS A 90 -20.93 -14.98 3.59
CA HIS A 90 -22.08 -14.31 2.97
C HIS A 90 -23.11 -15.29 2.36
N LYS A 91 -22.66 -16.40 1.77
CA LYS A 91 -23.52 -17.40 1.15
C LYS A 91 -24.28 -18.23 2.17
N ASP A 92 -23.72 -18.43 3.36
CA ASP A 92 -24.29 -19.24 4.44
C ASP A 92 -25.09 -18.40 5.43
N SER A 93 -25.10 -17.04 5.30
CA SER A 93 -25.74 -16.13 6.24
C SER A 93 -27.26 -16.04 6.05
N THR A 94 -27.98 -16.00 7.18
CA THR A 94 -29.40 -15.69 7.24
C THR A 94 -29.67 -14.23 6.87
N ALA A 95 -30.95 -13.88 6.62
CA ALA A 95 -31.34 -12.50 6.33
C ALA A 95 -30.92 -11.51 7.46
N THR A 96 -31.06 -11.89 8.71
CA THR A 96 -30.68 -11.06 9.87
C THR A 96 -29.15 -10.94 9.98
N GLU A 97 -28.38 -12.00 9.73
CA GLU A 97 -26.93 -11.94 9.75
C GLU A 97 -26.36 -11.07 8.62
N ARG A 98 -27.05 -10.98 7.48
CA ARG A 98 -26.65 -10.10 6.35
C ARG A 98 -26.71 -8.61 6.68
N GLU A 99 -27.54 -8.22 7.65
CA GLU A 99 -27.65 -6.82 8.12
C GLU A 99 -26.50 -6.39 9.05
N ILE A 100 -25.66 -7.35 9.49
CA ILE A 100 -24.51 -7.06 10.34
C ILE A 100 -23.45 -6.34 9.49
N GLY A 101 -23.11 -5.09 9.87
CA GLY A 101 -22.08 -4.29 9.22
C GLY A 101 -20.63 -4.66 9.63
N GLU A 102 -20.45 -5.48 10.68
CA GLU A 102 -19.13 -5.93 11.12
C GLU A 102 -18.71 -7.15 10.30
N ILE A 103 -17.66 -6.99 9.52
CA ILE A 103 -17.20 -8.01 8.57
C ILE A 103 -15.90 -8.67 9.01
N ASN A 104 -15.73 -9.92 8.59
CA ASN A 104 -14.48 -10.66 8.65
C ASN A 104 -13.53 -10.18 7.53
N THR A 105 -12.33 -9.74 7.87
CA THR A 105 -11.32 -9.33 6.90
C THR A 105 -10.45 -10.48 6.38
N GLY A 106 -10.57 -11.66 7.00
CA GLY A 106 -9.70 -12.81 6.73
C GLY A 106 -8.35 -12.76 7.45
N VAL A 107 -7.99 -11.64 8.05
CA VAL A 107 -6.74 -11.50 8.83
C VAL A 107 -6.91 -12.10 10.21
N LEU A 108 -6.04 -13.03 10.54
CA LEU A 108 -6.10 -13.80 11.79
C LEU A 108 -4.70 -13.93 12.38
N ALA A 109 -4.60 -13.83 13.70
CA ALA A 109 -3.38 -14.14 14.43
C ALA A 109 -3.64 -15.09 15.59
N ALA A 110 -2.75 -16.07 15.75
CA ALA A 110 -2.81 -17.02 16.87
C ALA A 110 -1.41 -17.61 17.14
N ARG A 111 -1.25 -18.26 18.29
CA ARG A 111 -0.04 -19.05 18.56
C ARG A 111 0.05 -20.24 17.58
N GLY A 112 1.23 -20.49 17.02
CA GLY A 112 1.44 -21.46 15.95
C GLY A 112 0.97 -22.88 16.32
N ALA A 113 1.23 -23.34 17.56
CA ALA A 113 0.78 -24.66 18.00
C ALA A 113 -0.74 -24.80 18.03
N ASP A 114 -1.44 -23.76 18.54
CA ASP A 114 -2.89 -23.75 18.65
C ASP A 114 -3.54 -23.68 17.26
N LEU A 115 -3.04 -22.77 16.40
CA LEU A 115 -3.51 -22.62 15.02
C LEU A 115 -3.38 -23.94 14.25
N LEU A 116 -2.23 -24.61 14.31
CA LEU A 116 -2.02 -25.91 13.66
C LEU A 116 -2.96 -26.97 14.20
N GLY A 117 -3.22 -26.96 15.52
CA GLY A 117 -4.17 -27.88 16.15
C GLY A 117 -5.60 -27.71 15.62
N TRP A 118 -6.07 -26.47 15.52
CA TRP A 118 -7.40 -26.15 14.99
C TRP A 118 -7.51 -26.41 13.49
N LEU A 119 -6.53 -26.00 12.68
CA LEU A 119 -6.53 -26.22 11.23
C LEU A 119 -6.72 -27.70 10.83
N LYS A 120 -6.16 -28.62 11.61
CA LYS A 120 -6.33 -30.09 11.38
C LYS A 120 -7.76 -30.59 11.64
N ARG A 121 -8.58 -29.81 12.33
CA ARG A 121 -9.97 -30.15 12.73
C ARG A 121 -11.01 -29.44 11.87
N VAL A 122 -10.63 -28.41 11.09
CA VAL A 122 -11.55 -27.71 10.20
C VAL A 122 -12.18 -28.71 9.24
N SER A 123 -13.50 -28.63 9.08
CA SER A 123 -14.25 -29.43 8.13
C SER A 123 -14.58 -28.63 6.86
N ASN A 124 -15.01 -29.31 5.81
CA ASN A 124 -15.50 -28.69 4.58
C ASN A 124 -17.03 -28.88 4.42
N ASP A 125 -17.74 -29.12 5.51
CA ASP A 125 -19.21 -29.27 5.51
C ASP A 125 -19.89 -27.89 5.49
N ASN A 126 -19.83 -27.23 4.34
CA ASN A 126 -20.40 -25.92 4.08
C ASN A 126 -20.86 -25.79 2.61
N ALA A 127 -21.51 -24.68 2.26
CA ALA A 127 -22.10 -24.46 0.95
C ALA A 127 -21.11 -24.55 -0.23
N GLN A 128 -19.83 -24.34 0.00
CA GLN A 128 -18.78 -24.38 -1.03
C GLN A 128 -17.96 -25.68 -1.00
N GLY A 129 -18.06 -26.50 0.04
CA GLY A 129 -17.24 -27.69 0.25
C GLY A 129 -15.77 -27.39 0.50
N GLU A 130 -15.46 -26.20 1.04
CA GLU A 130 -14.10 -25.70 1.26
C GLU A 130 -13.74 -25.66 2.75
N TYR A 131 -12.47 -25.79 3.07
CA TYR A 131 -11.94 -25.58 4.42
C TYR A 131 -11.78 -24.09 4.69
N TYR A 132 -12.70 -23.49 5.44
CA TYR A 132 -12.66 -22.07 5.76
C TYR A 132 -11.70 -21.77 6.91
N LEU A 133 -10.79 -20.82 6.71
CA LEU A 133 -9.85 -20.42 7.76
C LEU A 133 -10.56 -19.86 9.02
N PRO A 134 -11.61 -19.04 8.92
CA PRO A 134 -12.30 -18.53 10.11
C PRO A 134 -12.89 -19.61 11.04
N ASP A 135 -13.11 -20.82 10.56
CA ASP A 135 -13.66 -21.91 11.39
C ASP A 135 -12.71 -22.30 12.54
N VAL A 136 -11.40 -22.01 12.43
CA VAL A 136 -10.45 -22.21 13.53
C VAL A 136 -10.86 -21.43 14.79
N LEU A 137 -11.57 -20.30 14.64
CA LEU A 137 -12.03 -19.49 15.75
C LEU A 137 -13.19 -20.14 16.51
N GLY A 138 -14.08 -20.82 15.79
CA GLY A 138 -15.13 -21.66 16.39
C GLY A 138 -14.54 -22.82 17.19
N LEU A 139 -13.55 -23.51 16.61
CA LEU A 139 -12.83 -24.58 17.30
C LEU A 139 -12.05 -24.08 18.52
N ALA A 140 -11.50 -22.87 18.46
CA ALA A 140 -10.85 -22.25 19.60
C ALA A 140 -11.83 -22.01 20.77
N ILE A 141 -13.06 -21.56 20.48
CA ILE A 141 -14.11 -21.40 21.50
C ILE A 141 -14.53 -22.75 22.09
N GLU A 142 -14.67 -23.79 21.29
CA GLU A 142 -14.96 -25.17 21.75
C GLU A 142 -13.89 -25.66 22.72
N ASP A 143 -12.62 -25.30 22.48
CA ASP A 143 -11.48 -25.62 23.37
C ASP A 143 -11.39 -24.69 24.60
N GLY A 144 -12.36 -23.77 24.77
CA GLY A 144 -12.41 -22.83 25.91
C GLY A 144 -11.58 -21.56 25.77
N ALA A 145 -11.05 -21.29 24.57
CA ALA A 145 -10.35 -20.04 24.32
C ALA A 145 -11.33 -18.86 24.14
N VAL A 146 -10.89 -17.66 24.52
CA VAL A 146 -11.61 -16.42 24.23
C VAL A 146 -11.01 -15.79 22.98
N VAL A 147 -11.82 -15.61 21.96
CA VAL A 147 -11.40 -14.93 20.72
C VAL A 147 -11.46 -13.42 20.91
N ASN A 148 -10.35 -12.75 20.66
CA ASN A 148 -10.29 -11.29 20.60
C ASN A 148 -10.64 -10.81 19.18
N VAL A 149 -11.39 -9.72 19.07
CA VAL A 149 -11.69 -9.06 17.80
C VAL A 149 -11.11 -7.65 17.85
N VAL A 150 -10.15 -7.39 16.97
CA VAL A 150 -9.66 -6.04 16.70
C VAL A 150 -10.50 -5.47 15.56
N VAL A 151 -11.15 -4.34 15.79
CA VAL A 151 -12.00 -3.68 14.78
C VAL A 151 -11.26 -2.48 14.24
N THR A 152 -11.02 -2.44 12.93
CA THR A 152 -10.48 -1.25 12.26
C THR A 152 -11.62 -0.37 11.73
N ASP A 153 -11.44 0.93 11.80
CA ASP A 153 -12.30 1.94 11.17
C ASP A 153 -11.80 2.33 9.76
N ARG A 154 -10.67 1.74 9.34
CA ARG A 154 -10.05 1.98 8.03
C ARG A 154 -10.62 1.04 6.98
N ALA A 155 -11.86 1.28 6.56
CA ALA A 155 -12.56 0.43 5.59
C ALA A 155 -11.80 0.27 4.27
N ASP A 156 -11.12 1.32 3.80
CA ASP A 156 -10.33 1.28 2.55
C ASP A 156 -9.11 0.35 2.65
N ASP A 157 -8.56 0.14 3.86
CA ASP A 157 -7.37 -0.67 4.06
C ASP A 157 -7.63 -2.18 3.91
N ILE A 158 -8.90 -2.61 4.01
CA ILE A 158 -9.30 -4.03 4.00
C ILE A 158 -9.91 -4.49 2.67
N LEU A 159 -9.94 -3.60 1.67
CA LEU A 159 -10.53 -3.94 0.37
C LEU A 159 -9.66 -4.96 -0.37
N GLY A 160 -10.30 -6.03 -0.84
CA GLY A 160 -9.67 -7.07 -1.66
C GLY A 160 -9.74 -6.77 -3.16
N VAL A 161 -8.83 -7.36 -3.93
CA VAL A 161 -8.77 -7.27 -5.39
C VAL A 161 -9.13 -8.61 -6.02
N ASN A 162 -10.28 -8.69 -6.65
CA ASN A 162 -10.71 -9.87 -7.40
C ASN A 162 -10.74 -9.64 -8.92
N ASP A 163 -10.80 -8.38 -9.35
CA ASP A 163 -10.86 -8.01 -10.76
C ASP A 163 -10.10 -6.68 -11.03
N ARG A 164 -10.05 -6.30 -12.31
CA ARG A 164 -9.33 -5.10 -12.73
C ARG A 164 -10.02 -3.80 -12.34
N ILE A 165 -11.33 -3.82 -12.12
CA ILE A 165 -12.09 -2.64 -11.67
C ILE A 165 -11.75 -2.36 -10.22
N GLN A 166 -11.76 -3.40 -9.38
CA GLN A 166 -11.35 -3.30 -7.98
C GLN A 166 -9.87 -2.91 -7.85
N LEU A 167 -8.99 -3.44 -8.72
CA LEU A 167 -7.59 -3.05 -8.74
C LEU A 167 -7.42 -1.55 -9.01
N GLU A 168 -8.14 -0.98 -9.99
CA GLU A 168 -8.10 0.46 -10.28
C GLU A 168 -8.61 1.29 -9.10
N GLN A 169 -9.71 0.89 -8.47
CA GLN A 169 -10.28 1.58 -7.32
C GLN A 169 -9.29 1.62 -6.13
N ILE A 170 -8.63 0.50 -5.85
CA ILE A 170 -7.63 0.39 -4.79
C ILE A 170 -6.39 1.21 -5.11
N GLU A 171 -5.91 1.20 -6.36
CA GLU A 171 -4.82 2.07 -6.82
C GLU A 171 -5.17 3.54 -6.59
N ARG A 172 -6.37 4.00 -6.97
CA ARG A 172 -6.81 5.39 -6.73
C ARG A 172 -6.92 5.72 -5.24
N SER A 173 -7.35 4.79 -4.40
CA SER A 173 -7.39 4.97 -2.95
C SER A 173 -5.97 5.12 -2.38
N PHE A 174 -5.04 4.29 -2.81
CA PHE A 174 -3.64 4.37 -2.43
C PHE A 174 -3.00 5.72 -2.81
N GLN A 175 -3.18 6.16 -4.06
CA GLN A 175 -2.64 7.43 -4.54
C GLN A 175 -3.21 8.64 -3.76
N ARG A 176 -4.51 8.63 -3.47
CA ARG A 176 -5.13 9.66 -2.63
C ARG A 176 -4.60 9.67 -1.20
N LYS A 177 -4.31 8.50 -0.63
CA LYS A 177 -3.71 8.37 0.71
C LYS A 177 -2.30 8.98 0.74
N GLN A 178 -1.48 8.72 -0.27
CA GLN A 178 -0.15 9.33 -0.43
C GLN A 178 -0.25 10.86 -0.58
N ALA A 179 -1.10 11.35 -1.46
CA ALA A 179 -1.31 12.78 -1.66
C ALA A 179 -1.76 13.49 -0.38
N ARG A 180 -2.67 12.87 0.40
CA ARG A 180 -3.10 13.41 1.71
C ARG A 180 -1.96 13.46 2.72
N ALA A 181 -1.10 12.45 2.76
CA ALA A 181 0.08 12.44 3.64
C ALA A 181 1.05 13.58 3.28
N LEU A 182 1.29 13.81 1.98
CA LEU A 182 2.09 14.95 1.51
C LEU A 182 1.49 16.30 1.92
N MET A 183 0.17 16.48 1.73
CA MET A 183 -0.52 17.72 2.14
C MET A 183 -0.45 17.93 3.66
N ALA A 184 -0.59 16.88 4.46
CA ALA A 184 -0.45 16.94 5.91
C ALA A 184 0.98 17.28 6.36
N ALA A 185 1.99 16.99 5.52
CA ALA A 185 3.39 17.35 5.73
C ALA A 185 3.77 18.74 5.15
N GLY A 186 2.80 19.54 4.69
CA GLY A 186 3.04 20.91 4.21
C GLY A 186 3.27 21.06 2.70
N VAL A 187 3.03 20.02 1.92
CA VAL A 187 3.10 20.07 0.44
C VAL A 187 1.78 20.58 -0.13
N HIS A 188 1.83 21.51 -1.06
CA HIS A 188 0.65 21.96 -1.80
C HIS A 188 0.44 21.08 -3.04
N VAL A 189 -0.54 20.18 -3.01
CA VAL A 189 -0.96 19.36 -4.15
C VAL A 189 -2.22 19.98 -4.76
N ALA A 190 -2.16 20.39 -6.03
CA ALA A 190 -3.27 21.10 -6.69
C ALA A 190 -4.52 20.21 -6.84
N ASP A 191 -4.35 18.92 -7.12
CA ASP A 191 -5.44 17.93 -7.21
C ASP A 191 -4.93 16.54 -6.80
N SER A 192 -5.40 16.05 -5.66
CA SER A 192 -5.00 14.74 -5.11
C SER A 192 -5.41 13.54 -5.97
N GLY A 193 -6.33 13.71 -6.89
CA GLY A 193 -6.75 12.67 -7.86
C GLY A 193 -5.90 12.63 -9.13
N ARG A 194 -4.98 13.58 -9.29
CA ARG A 194 -4.17 13.77 -10.50
C ARG A 194 -2.66 13.81 -10.24
N LEU A 195 -2.24 13.28 -9.11
CA LEU A 195 -0.86 12.97 -8.76
C LEU A 195 -0.71 11.46 -8.67
N ASP A 196 0.22 10.90 -9.42
CA ASP A 196 0.57 9.47 -9.35
C ASP A 196 2.00 9.29 -8.84
N VAL A 197 2.14 8.55 -7.74
CA VAL A 197 3.45 8.20 -7.17
C VAL A 197 3.64 6.68 -7.29
N ARG A 198 4.59 6.28 -8.15
CA ARG A 198 4.95 4.89 -8.44
C ARG A 198 6.36 4.60 -7.96
N GLY A 199 6.56 4.70 -6.66
CA GLY A 199 7.86 4.57 -6.01
C GLY A 199 7.85 5.30 -4.68
N SER A 200 8.97 5.94 -4.33
CA SER A 200 9.09 6.79 -3.15
C SER A 200 9.18 8.27 -3.52
N LEU A 201 8.44 9.11 -2.80
CA LEU A 201 8.51 10.55 -2.92
C LEU A 201 8.78 11.16 -1.54
N SER A 202 9.90 11.87 -1.43
CA SER A 202 10.23 12.67 -0.27
C SER A 202 10.20 14.16 -0.64
N CYS A 203 9.28 14.91 -0.03
CA CYS A 203 9.15 16.34 -0.20
C CYS A 203 9.48 17.07 1.10
N SER A 204 10.17 18.20 1.00
CA SER A 204 10.20 19.20 2.06
C SER A 204 8.89 20.00 2.09
N GLU A 205 8.74 20.88 3.09
CA GLU A 205 7.61 21.80 3.18
C GLU A 205 7.59 22.84 2.05
N ASP A 206 6.44 23.45 1.81
CA ASP A 206 6.21 24.51 0.82
C ASP A 206 6.47 24.11 -0.66
N VAL A 207 6.60 22.81 -0.95
CA VAL A 207 6.63 22.31 -2.33
C VAL A 207 5.26 22.43 -2.97
N PHE A 208 5.19 22.94 -4.19
CA PHE A 208 3.98 22.94 -5.02
C PHE A 208 4.05 21.86 -6.10
N ILE A 209 3.03 21.00 -6.18
CA ILE A 209 2.88 19.97 -7.21
C ILE A 209 1.54 20.18 -7.93
N ASP A 210 1.61 20.49 -9.21
CA ASP A 210 0.46 20.72 -10.08
C ASP A 210 -0.16 19.40 -10.59
N VAL A 211 -1.16 19.50 -11.44
CA VAL A 211 -1.93 18.36 -11.94
C VAL A 211 -1.16 17.49 -12.93
N ASN A 212 -1.50 16.20 -12.98
CA ASN A 212 -0.92 15.21 -13.91
C ASN A 212 0.62 15.05 -13.75
N VAL A 213 1.14 15.23 -12.57
CA VAL A 213 2.54 14.92 -12.28
C VAL A 213 2.65 13.43 -12.01
N LEU A 214 3.60 12.77 -12.69
CA LEU A 214 3.95 11.37 -12.50
C LEU A 214 5.32 11.27 -11.84
N ILE A 215 5.37 10.59 -10.71
CA ILE A 215 6.59 10.28 -9.96
C ILE A 215 6.89 8.79 -10.12
N GLU A 216 8.12 8.43 -10.50
CA GLU A 216 8.57 7.05 -10.61
C GLU A 216 9.91 6.83 -9.89
N GLY A 217 10.11 5.62 -9.32
CA GLY A 217 11.34 5.30 -8.58
C GLY A 217 11.52 6.18 -7.34
N ASP A 218 12.74 6.62 -7.07
CA ASP A 218 13.09 7.42 -5.89
C ASP A 218 13.25 8.88 -6.23
N VAL A 219 12.34 9.73 -5.76
CA VAL A 219 12.34 11.17 -6.04
C VAL A 219 12.40 11.97 -4.74
N VAL A 220 13.30 12.95 -4.72
CA VAL A 220 13.46 13.91 -3.59
C VAL A 220 13.23 15.32 -4.12
N ILE A 221 12.38 16.11 -3.43
CA ILE A 221 12.04 17.49 -3.80
C ILE A 221 12.31 18.41 -2.59
N GLY A 222 13.18 19.41 -2.81
CA GLY A 222 13.56 20.40 -1.81
C GLY A 222 12.48 21.44 -1.55
N CYS A 223 12.63 22.17 -0.44
CA CYS A 223 11.71 23.21 0.03
C CYS A 223 11.45 24.27 -1.05
N GLY A 224 10.23 24.79 -1.12
CA GLY A 224 9.85 25.85 -2.05
C GLY A 224 9.85 25.49 -3.53
N ALA A 225 10.23 24.27 -3.89
CA ALA A 225 10.28 23.87 -5.29
C ALA A 225 8.87 23.82 -5.92
N VAL A 226 8.79 24.19 -7.20
CA VAL A 226 7.55 24.22 -7.99
C VAL A 226 7.63 23.21 -9.11
N ILE A 227 6.69 22.26 -9.14
CA ILE A 227 6.53 21.27 -10.21
C ILE A 227 5.24 21.57 -10.95
N GLU A 228 5.34 22.11 -12.15
CA GLU A 228 4.18 22.44 -12.98
C GLU A 228 3.54 21.19 -13.62
N ALA A 229 2.37 21.39 -14.21
CA ALA A 229 1.54 20.33 -14.74
C ALA A 229 2.22 19.46 -15.82
N ASN A 230 1.81 18.17 -15.86
CA ASN A 230 2.25 17.19 -16.86
C ASN A 230 3.77 16.90 -16.84
N CYS A 231 4.42 17.04 -15.70
CA CYS A 231 5.81 16.65 -15.54
C CYS A 231 5.94 15.16 -15.20
N VAL A 232 7.04 14.56 -15.64
CA VAL A 232 7.44 13.20 -15.26
C VAL A 232 8.80 13.29 -14.57
N LEU A 233 8.85 12.83 -13.31
CA LEU A 233 10.06 12.81 -12.50
C LEU A 233 10.38 11.36 -12.13
N LYS A 234 11.58 10.90 -12.46
CA LYS A 234 12.01 9.52 -12.19
C LYS A 234 13.44 9.49 -11.66
N ASP A 235 13.64 8.80 -10.52
CA ASP A 235 14.96 8.58 -9.93
C ASP A 235 15.79 9.87 -9.89
N CYS A 236 15.27 10.97 -9.34
CA CYS A 236 15.90 12.29 -9.45
C CYS A 236 15.81 13.10 -8.16
N VAL A 237 16.65 14.12 -8.09
CA VAL A 237 16.69 15.08 -6.99
C VAL A 237 16.42 16.48 -7.53
N ILE A 238 15.42 17.15 -6.98
CA ILE A 238 15.06 18.54 -7.29
C ILE A 238 15.46 19.40 -6.08
N GLY A 239 16.28 20.39 -6.30
CA GLY A 239 16.79 21.29 -5.27
C GLY A 239 15.76 22.29 -4.77
N GLU A 240 16.13 22.99 -3.69
CA GLU A 240 15.35 24.05 -3.07
C GLU A 240 15.04 25.17 -4.07
N ASP A 241 13.83 25.73 -4.02
CA ASP A 241 13.34 26.80 -4.89
C ASP A 241 13.48 26.55 -6.41
N ALA A 242 13.74 25.30 -6.80
CA ALA A 242 13.81 24.94 -8.21
C ALA A 242 12.42 24.95 -8.88
N HIS A 243 12.37 25.44 -10.11
CA HIS A 243 11.13 25.52 -10.88
C HIS A 243 11.18 24.58 -12.11
N VAL A 244 10.47 23.47 -12.02
CA VAL A 244 10.27 22.52 -13.13
C VAL A 244 8.98 22.87 -13.86
N ARG A 245 9.12 23.42 -15.06
CA ARG A 245 8.00 23.89 -15.88
C ARG A 245 7.27 22.76 -16.58
N ALA A 246 6.05 23.03 -16.98
CA ALA A 246 5.14 22.06 -17.55
C ALA A 246 5.73 21.23 -18.70
N PHE A 247 5.29 19.96 -18.80
CA PHE A 247 5.73 18.99 -19.82
C PHE A 247 7.22 18.67 -19.79
N THR A 248 7.87 18.82 -18.66
CA THR A 248 9.29 18.48 -18.49
C THR A 248 9.42 17.03 -18.02
N HIS A 249 10.41 16.32 -18.59
CA HIS A 249 10.75 14.95 -18.20
C HIS A 249 12.17 14.92 -17.61
N ILE A 250 12.28 14.46 -16.38
CA ILE A 250 13.54 14.35 -15.63
C ILE A 250 13.72 12.90 -15.19
N GLU A 251 14.82 12.27 -15.61
CA GLU A 251 15.16 10.88 -15.24
C GLU A 251 16.65 10.79 -14.86
N GLY A 252 16.94 10.17 -13.68
CA GLY A 252 18.30 9.90 -13.24
C GLY A 252 19.19 11.15 -13.16
N ALA A 253 18.62 12.29 -12.82
CA ALA A 253 19.28 13.59 -12.88
C ALA A 253 19.20 14.35 -11.55
N ARG A 254 20.11 15.31 -11.38
CA ARG A 254 20.11 16.24 -10.27
C ARG A 254 19.85 17.66 -10.78
N VAL A 255 18.89 18.32 -10.18
CA VAL A 255 18.57 19.73 -10.41
C VAL A 255 18.97 20.49 -9.15
N GLY A 256 19.92 21.40 -9.25
CA GLY A 256 20.38 22.21 -8.13
C GLY A 256 19.35 23.24 -7.67
N PRO A 257 19.61 23.93 -6.54
CA PRO A 257 18.74 25.00 -6.06
C PRO A 257 18.56 26.12 -7.07
N ASP A 258 17.42 26.84 -6.98
CA ASP A 258 17.10 28.01 -7.83
C ASP A 258 17.11 27.73 -9.35
N CYS A 259 17.20 26.47 -9.76
CA CYS A 259 17.21 26.10 -11.17
C CYS A 259 15.86 26.34 -11.84
N GLN A 260 15.88 26.62 -13.15
CA GLN A 260 14.69 26.67 -13.98
C GLN A 260 14.82 25.64 -15.13
N VAL A 261 13.90 24.66 -15.19
CA VAL A 261 13.95 23.58 -16.16
C VAL A 261 12.63 23.53 -16.94
N GLY A 262 12.71 23.65 -18.26
CA GLY A 262 11.56 23.58 -19.15
C GLY A 262 11.02 24.96 -19.58
N PRO A 263 9.79 24.98 -20.18
CA PRO A 263 8.91 23.82 -20.41
C PRO A 263 9.44 22.89 -21.54
N TYR A 264 8.89 21.68 -21.64
CA TYR A 264 9.28 20.69 -22.66
C TYR A 264 10.79 20.36 -22.66
N ALA A 265 11.45 20.42 -21.52
CA ALA A 265 12.84 20.00 -21.38
C ALA A 265 12.94 18.50 -21.04
N ARG A 266 14.06 17.89 -21.42
CA ARG A 266 14.37 16.53 -21.04
C ARG A 266 15.73 16.42 -20.38
N LEU A 267 15.75 16.05 -19.10
CA LEU A 267 16.98 15.69 -18.41
C LEU A 267 17.06 14.16 -18.32
N ARG A 268 18.18 13.64 -18.82
CA ARG A 268 18.48 12.21 -18.86
C ARG A 268 19.51 11.84 -17.81
N PRO A 269 19.72 10.53 -17.55
CA PRO A 269 20.66 10.07 -16.55
C PRO A 269 22.05 10.72 -16.67
N GLY A 270 22.58 11.13 -15.50
CA GLY A 270 23.87 11.82 -15.39
C GLY A 270 23.84 13.33 -15.69
N ALA A 271 22.65 13.92 -15.93
CA ALA A 271 22.55 15.38 -15.95
C ALA A 271 22.64 15.93 -14.51
N ASP A 272 23.56 16.86 -14.27
CA ASP A 272 23.78 17.54 -13.00
C ASP A 272 23.81 19.05 -13.20
N LEU A 273 22.80 19.74 -12.67
CA LEU A 273 22.64 21.18 -12.80
C LEU A 273 23.07 21.90 -11.52
N GLY A 274 24.04 22.79 -11.62
CA GLY A 274 24.48 23.66 -10.54
C GLY A 274 23.43 24.71 -10.14
N VAL A 275 23.72 25.49 -9.12
CA VAL A 275 22.81 26.50 -8.54
C VAL A 275 22.38 27.52 -9.60
N GLY A 276 21.09 27.79 -9.70
CA GLY A 276 20.54 28.82 -10.61
C GLY A 276 20.70 28.54 -12.11
N ALA A 277 21.08 27.30 -12.48
CA ALA A 277 21.19 26.93 -13.87
C ALA A 277 19.82 26.94 -14.59
N LYS A 278 19.84 27.23 -15.90
CA LYS A 278 18.62 27.33 -16.70
C LYS A 278 18.68 26.42 -17.92
N VAL A 279 17.70 25.52 -18.00
CA VAL A 279 17.48 24.66 -19.16
C VAL A 279 16.09 25.00 -19.73
N GLY A 280 16.06 25.58 -20.91
CA GLY A 280 14.82 26.08 -21.52
C GLY A 280 14.10 25.03 -22.38
N ASN A 281 13.17 25.53 -23.19
CA ASN A 281 12.25 24.67 -23.93
C ASN A 281 12.94 23.88 -25.07
N PHE A 282 12.55 22.60 -25.21
CA PHE A 282 13.09 21.66 -26.20
C PHE A 282 14.61 21.49 -26.09
N VAL A 283 15.14 21.57 -24.87
CA VAL A 283 16.54 21.23 -24.59
C VAL A 283 16.59 19.84 -23.99
N GLU A 284 17.49 19.01 -24.50
CA GLU A 284 17.81 17.70 -23.96
C GLU A 284 19.22 17.68 -23.39
N VAL A 285 19.36 17.25 -22.14
CA VAL A 285 20.65 17.13 -21.44
C VAL A 285 20.88 15.68 -21.02
N LYS A 286 22.07 15.14 -21.34
CA LYS A 286 22.47 13.76 -20.99
C LYS A 286 23.90 13.76 -20.46
N ASN A 287 24.14 13.10 -19.31
CA ASN A 287 25.49 12.90 -18.77
C ASN A 287 26.36 14.18 -18.87
N SER A 288 25.84 15.30 -18.39
CA SER A 288 26.45 16.62 -18.52
C SER A 288 26.31 17.41 -17.24
N THR A 289 27.38 18.15 -16.92
CA THR A 289 27.45 19.03 -15.75
C THR A 289 27.26 20.47 -16.17
N PHE A 290 26.29 21.16 -15.58
CA PHE A 290 26.08 22.60 -15.70
C PHE A 290 26.65 23.29 -14.46
N GLY A 291 27.55 24.22 -14.66
CA GLY A 291 28.01 25.08 -13.58
C GLY A 291 26.90 26.01 -13.09
N ASP A 292 27.19 26.72 -11.98
CA ASP A 292 26.26 27.68 -11.39
C ASP A 292 25.90 28.79 -12.37
N GLY A 293 24.58 29.01 -12.54
CA GLY A 293 24.06 30.02 -13.45
C GLY A 293 24.22 29.72 -14.96
N ALA A 294 24.72 28.51 -15.32
CA ALA A 294 24.86 28.11 -16.73
C ALA A 294 23.49 28.04 -17.42
N LYS A 295 23.47 28.31 -18.74
CA LYS A 295 22.22 28.44 -19.49
C LYS A 295 22.24 27.71 -20.82
N ALA A 296 21.22 26.88 -21.05
CA ALA A 296 20.85 26.35 -22.36
C ALA A 296 19.41 26.81 -22.67
N ASN A 297 19.26 27.81 -23.56
CA ASN A 297 17.99 28.51 -23.69
C ASN A 297 16.89 27.74 -24.41
N HIS A 298 17.17 27.15 -25.59
CA HIS A 298 16.17 26.41 -26.35
C HIS A 298 16.79 25.61 -27.52
N LEU A 299 16.09 24.56 -27.96
CA LEU A 299 16.37 23.78 -29.16
C LEU A 299 17.83 23.26 -29.21
N ALA A 300 18.33 22.70 -28.11
CA ALA A 300 19.71 22.23 -28.03
C ALA A 300 19.77 20.80 -27.46
N TYR A 301 20.74 20.04 -27.92
CA TYR A 301 21.18 18.79 -27.29
C TYR A 301 22.56 19.00 -26.65
N LEU A 302 22.69 18.65 -25.40
CA LEU A 302 23.94 18.69 -24.66
C LEU A 302 24.21 17.30 -24.09
N GLY A 303 25.20 16.63 -24.60
CA GLY A 303 25.58 15.29 -24.17
C GLY A 303 27.07 15.21 -23.85
N ASP A 304 27.40 14.54 -22.74
CA ASP A 304 28.76 14.28 -22.29
C ASP A 304 29.62 15.57 -22.23
N ALA A 305 29.02 16.66 -21.72
CA ALA A 305 29.59 18.02 -21.72
C ALA A 305 29.70 18.63 -20.33
N SER A 306 30.57 19.64 -20.22
CA SER A 306 30.61 20.57 -19.07
C SER A 306 30.30 21.99 -19.59
N VAL A 307 29.34 22.68 -18.98
CA VAL A 307 28.80 23.97 -19.40
C VAL A 307 29.01 25.01 -18.32
#